data_788eb3a88a5eadd31fac459251595d4c
#
_entry.id   788eb3a88a5eadd31fac459251595d4c
#
_cell.length_a   1.000
_cell.length_b   1.000
_cell.length_c   1.000
_cell.angle_alpha   90.00
_cell.angle_beta   90.00
_cell.angle_gamma   90.00
#
_symmetry.space_group_name_H-M   'P 1'
#
loop_
_entity.id
_entity.type
_entity.pdbx_description
1 polymer ?
#
loop_
_entity_poly.entity_id
_entity_poly.type
_entity_poly.pdbx_seq_one_letter_code
_entity_poly.pdbx_strand_id
1 'polypeptide(L)'
;TLIEISEQIPSEINWVLRVDGHTDTIPIATAQFPSNWELSAARAIAVVKFLVEQGVPANRLAATGFGEFQAIDTRSGEIANRRNRRIEFKLTQR
;
A
#
# COMPACT_ATOMS: atom_id res chain seq x y z
N THR A 1 -15.25 0.22 7.89
CA THR A 1 -13.81 0.44 7.73
C THR A 1 -13.07 -0.86 7.44
N LEU A 2 -11.82 -0.77 7.07
CA LEU A 2 -10.98 -1.96 6.83
C LEU A 2 -10.83 -2.80 8.09
N ILE A 3 -10.77 -2.17 9.25
CA ILE A 3 -10.65 -2.85 10.53
C ILE A 3 -11.92 -3.65 10.81
N GLU A 4 -13.07 -3.06 10.58
CA GLU A 4 -14.37 -3.73 10.76
C GLU A 4 -14.52 -4.92 9.82
N ILE A 5 -14.09 -4.76 8.55
CA ILE A 5 -14.12 -5.85 7.56
C ILE A 5 -13.22 -7.00 8.03
N SER A 6 -12.01 -6.70 8.52
CA SER A 6 -11.09 -7.73 8.97
C SER A 6 -11.63 -8.51 10.18
N GLU A 7 -12.38 -7.87 11.06
CA GLU A 7 -13.00 -8.53 12.21
C GLU A 7 -14.14 -9.44 11.81
N GLN A 8 -14.81 -9.16 10.70
CA GLN A 8 -15.95 -9.95 10.22
C GLN A 8 -15.53 -11.20 9.45
N ILE A 9 -14.29 -11.28 8.97
CA ILE A 9 -13.81 -12.43 8.23
C ILE A 9 -13.49 -13.55 9.22
N PRO A 10 -14.07 -14.77 9.06
CA PRO A 10 -13.78 -15.87 9.96
C PRO A 10 -12.30 -16.22 9.99
N SER A 11 -11.78 -16.53 11.17
CA SER A 11 -10.35 -16.82 11.36
C SER A 11 -9.88 -18.06 10.63
N GLU A 12 -10.78 -19.02 10.35
CA GLU A 12 -10.45 -20.23 9.59
C GLU A 12 -10.25 -19.97 8.10
N ILE A 13 -10.67 -18.81 7.59
CA ILE A 13 -10.39 -18.43 6.20
C ILE A 13 -8.97 -17.88 6.14
N ASN A 14 -8.19 -18.42 5.22
CA ASN A 14 -6.78 -18.09 5.09
C ASN A 14 -6.60 -16.85 4.22
N TRP A 15 -6.92 -15.68 4.75
CA TRP A 15 -6.90 -14.41 4.03
C TRP A 15 -5.68 -13.56 4.39
N VAL A 16 -5.30 -12.72 3.45
CA VAL A 16 -4.28 -11.69 3.65
C VAL A 16 -4.78 -10.39 3.05
N LEU A 17 -4.67 -9.30 3.78
CA LEU A 17 -4.90 -7.96 3.28
C LEU A 17 -3.56 -7.38 2.84
N ARG A 18 -3.42 -7.15 1.54
CA ARG A 18 -2.20 -6.57 0.97
C ARG A 18 -2.38 -5.06 0.83
N VAL A 19 -1.42 -4.32 1.35
CA VAL A 19 -1.38 -2.86 1.23
C VAL A 19 -0.36 -2.52 0.16
N ASP A 20 -0.83 -1.94 -0.94
CA ASP A 20 -0.02 -1.63 -2.11
C ASP A 20 0.26 -0.13 -2.18
N GLY A 21 1.53 0.25 -2.07
CA GLY A 21 1.96 1.64 -2.22
C GLY A 21 2.35 1.95 -3.66
N HIS A 22 1.90 3.09 -4.15
CA HIS A 22 2.19 3.58 -5.48
C HIS A 22 2.66 5.03 -5.44
N THR A 23 3.53 5.39 -6.37
CA THR A 23 4.01 6.77 -6.52
C THR A 23 3.68 7.30 -7.91
N ASP A 24 3.92 8.61 -8.11
CA ASP A 24 3.94 9.19 -9.44
C ASP A 24 5.30 8.93 -10.12
N THR A 25 5.50 9.49 -11.31
CA THR A 25 6.73 9.32 -12.08
C THR A 25 7.81 10.33 -11.73
N ILE A 26 7.56 11.27 -10.81
CA ILE A 26 8.56 12.25 -10.42
C ILE A 26 9.68 11.53 -9.65
N PRO A 27 10.92 11.58 -10.11
CA PRO A 27 12.00 10.89 -9.44
C PRO A 27 12.24 11.42 -8.04
N ILE A 28 12.51 10.51 -7.11
CA ILE A 28 12.96 10.87 -5.78
C ILE A 28 14.33 10.21 -5.56
N ALA A 29 15.26 10.96 -4.99
CA ALA A 29 16.58 10.43 -4.65
C ALA A 29 17.07 11.17 -3.43
N THR A 30 16.75 10.66 -2.26
CA THR A 30 17.18 11.22 -0.97
C THR A 30 17.91 10.16 -0.18
N ALA A 31 18.58 10.54 0.89
CA ALA A 31 19.25 9.61 1.79
C ALA A 31 18.23 8.61 2.40
N GLN A 32 17.01 9.08 2.67
CA GLN A 32 15.96 8.27 3.25
C GLN A 32 15.26 7.40 2.20
N PHE A 33 15.05 7.94 0.99
CA PHE A 33 14.35 7.24 -0.09
C PHE A 33 15.17 7.31 -1.37
N PRO A 34 16.04 6.31 -1.63
CA PRO A 34 16.88 6.33 -2.82
C PRO A 34 16.10 6.27 -4.14
N SER A 35 14.90 5.69 -4.12
CA SER A 35 14.05 5.60 -5.32
C SER A 35 12.57 5.55 -4.93
N ASN A 36 11.70 5.58 -5.93
CA ASN A 36 10.26 5.43 -5.71
C ASN A 36 9.89 4.02 -5.20
N TRP A 37 10.72 3.03 -5.43
CA TRP A 37 10.53 1.70 -4.84
C TRP A 37 10.53 1.78 -3.32
N GLU A 38 11.54 2.39 -2.74
CA GLU A 38 11.66 2.50 -1.29
C GLU A 38 10.57 3.41 -0.71
N LEU A 39 10.24 4.50 -1.40
CA LEU A 39 9.19 5.41 -0.96
C LEU A 39 7.83 4.70 -0.90
N SER A 40 7.47 3.99 -1.97
CA SER A 40 6.17 3.29 -2.02
C SER A 40 6.10 2.18 -0.98
N ALA A 41 7.19 1.43 -0.80
CA ALA A 41 7.26 0.38 0.21
C ALA A 41 7.14 0.97 1.62
N ALA A 42 7.83 2.08 1.90
CA ALA A 42 7.77 2.73 3.22
C ALA A 42 6.35 3.21 3.54
N ARG A 43 5.64 3.75 2.58
CA ARG A 43 4.26 4.19 2.77
C ARG A 43 3.34 3.01 3.06
N ALA A 44 3.49 1.91 2.33
CA ALA A 44 2.70 0.70 2.59
C ALA A 44 2.99 0.12 3.97
N ILE A 45 4.25 0.09 4.38
CA ILE A 45 4.65 -0.38 5.71
C ILE A 45 4.05 0.50 6.80
N ALA A 46 4.02 1.81 6.62
CA ALA A 46 3.43 2.72 7.61
C ALA A 46 1.94 2.42 7.80
N VAL A 47 1.22 2.14 6.72
CA VAL A 47 -0.21 1.76 6.80
C VAL A 47 -0.37 0.42 7.51
N VAL A 48 0.46 -0.57 7.20
CA VAL A 48 0.43 -1.88 7.87
C VAL A 48 0.66 -1.71 9.37
N LYS A 49 1.64 -0.92 9.78
CA LYS A 49 1.90 -0.67 11.21
C LYS A 49 0.72 -0.01 11.90
N PHE A 50 0.08 0.94 11.23
CA PHE A 50 -1.13 1.58 11.75
C PHE A 50 -2.24 0.55 11.97
N LEU A 51 -2.47 -0.33 11.00
CA LEU A 51 -3.52 -1.35 11.10
C LEU A 51 -3.23 -2.33 12.23
N VAL A 52 -1.98 -2.71 12.44
CA VAL A 52 -1.59 -3.57 13.58
C VAL A 52 -1.93 -2.87 14.91
N GLU A 53 -1.65 -1.58 15.03
CA GLU A 53 -1.99 -0.81 16.22
C GLU A 53 -3.50 -0.76 16.46
N GLN A 54 -4.30 -0.83 15.40
CA GLN A 54 -5.76 -0.83 15.49
C GLN A 54 -6.35 -2.22 15.72
N GLY A 55 -5.52 -3.25 15.86
CA GLY A 55 -5.97 -4.58 16.23
C GLY A 55 -6.03 -5.60 15.10
N VAL A 56 -5.61 -5.24 13.89
CA VAL A 56 -5.55 -6.22 12.79
C VAL A 56 -4.35 -7.15 13.02
N PRO A 57 -4.54 -8.49 12.97
CA PRO A 57 -3.43 -9.41 13.21
C PRO A 57 -2.31 -9.24 12.18
N ALA A 58 -1.08 -9.16 12.65
CA ALA A 58 0.07 -8.90 11.79
C ALA A 58 0.27 -9.98 10.73
N ASN A 59 -0.09 -11.23 11.04
CA ASN A 59 0.03 -12.34 10.09
C ASN A 59 -1.03 -12.31 8.98
N ARG A 60 -1.95 -11.35 9.03
CA ARG A 60 -2.98 -11.13 8.00
C ARG A 60 -2.63 -9.95 7.09
N LEU A 61 -1.46 -9.35 7.24
CA LEU A 61 -1.08 -8.13 6.52
C LEU A 61 0.17 -8.36 5.70
N ALA A 62 0.23 -7.70 4.55
CA ALA A 62 1.42 -7.64 3.72
C ALA A 62 1.57 -6.22 3.16
N ALA A 63 2.81 -5.77 3.02
CA ALA A 63 3.12 -4.48 2.43
C ALA A 63 3.84 -4.69 1.11
N THR A 64 3.42 -3.98 0.06
CA THR A 64 4.02 -4.08 -1.26
C THR A 64 4.29 -2.69 -1.81
N GLY A 65 5.49 -2.46 -2.34
CA GLY A 65 5.83 -1.21 -3.01
C GLY A 65 5.94 -1.45 -4.51
N PHE A 66 5.10 -0.80 -5.28
CA PHE A 66 5.10 -0.89 -6.74
C PHE A 66 5.88 0.25 -7.40
N GLY A 67 6.30 1.25 -6.64
CA GLY A 67 6.98 2.41 -7.23
C GLY A 67 6.05 3.18 -8.16
N GLU A 68 6.59 3.62 -9.28
CA GLU A 68 5.87 4.41 -10.29
C GLU A 68 5.28 3.55 -11.42
N PHE A 69 5.46 2.22 -11.37
CA PHE A 69 5.30 1.35 -12.53
C PHE A 69 3.90 0.79 -12.72
N GLN A 70 2.94 1.16 -11.86
CA GLN A 70 1.55 0.71 -11.95
C GLN A 70 0.61 1.92 -11.97
N ALA A 71 0.83 2.83 -12.92
CA ALA A 71 0.05 4.05 -13.03
C ALA A 71 -1.41 3.75 -13.40
N ILE A 72 -2.35 4.41 -12.74
CA ILE A 72 -3.77 4.38 -13.13
C ILE A 72 -4.10 5.53 -14.08
N ASP A 73 -3.24 6.55 -14.15
CA ASP A 73 -3.40 7.67 -15.07
C ASP A 73 -2.06 7.86 -15.79
N THR A 74 -2.03 7.54 -17.08
CA THR A 74 -0.81 7.58 -17.87
C THR A 74 -0.55 8.95 -18.51
N ARG A 75 -1.42 9.93 -18.26
CA ARG A 75 -1.20 11.31 -18.71
C ARG A 75 -0.04 11.93 -17.89
N SER A 76 0.43 13.06 -18.34
CA SER A 76 1.42 13.84 -17.59
C SER A 76 0.72 14.99 -16.84
N GLY A 77 1.43 15.57 -15.88
CA GLY A 77 0.98 16.72 -15.12
C GLY A 77 0.51 16.38 -13.71
N GLU A 78 0.18 17.41 -12.93
CA GLU A 78 -0.08 17.25 -11.50
C GLU A 78 -1.34 16.45 -11.19
N ILE A 79 -2.37 16.55 -12.05
CA ILE A 79 -3.60 15.79 -11.83
C ILE A 79 -3.31 14.29 -11.93
N ALA A 80 -2.60 13.89 -12.99
CA ALA A 80 -2.21 12.48 -13.17
C ALA A 80 -1.29 12.02 -12.05
N ASN A 81 -0.30 12.85 -11.67
CA ASN A 81 0.62 12.52 -10.58
C ASN A 81 -0.11 12.29 -9.28
N ARG A 82 -1.07 13.14 -8.95
CA ARG A 82 -1.84 13.03 -7.72
C ARG A 82 -2.66 11.75 -7.69
N ARG A 83 -3.24 11.34 -8.81
CA ARG A 83 -4.01 10.11 -8.91
C ARG A 83 -3.12 8.87 -8.75
N ASN A 84 -1.87 8.94 -9.20
CA ASN A 84 -0.93 7.84 -9.11
C ASN A 84 -0.31 7.69 -7.71
N ARG A 85 -0.21 8.76 -6.93
CA ARG A 85 0.24 8.74 -5.54
C ARG A 85 -0.89 8.20 -4.67
N ARG A 86 -0.91 6.88 -4.47
CA ARG A 86 -2.04 6.25 -3.79
C ARG A 86 -1.62 5.01 -3.00
N ILE A 87 -2.52 4.62 -2.10
CA ILE A 87 -2.47 3.32 -1.43
C ILE A 87 -3.69 2.53 -1.91
N GLU A 88 -3.48 1.29 -2.30
CA GLU A 88 -4.56 0.36 -2.65
C GLU A 88 -4.57 -0.78 -1.67
N PHE A 89 -5.76 -1.31 -1.40
CA PHE A 89 -5.95 -2.46 -0.51
C PHE A 89 -6.50 -3.62 -1.32
N LYS A 90 -5.87 -4.78 -1.18
CA LYS A 90 -6.30 -5.99 -1.88
C LYS A 90 -6.46 -7.12 -0.89
N LEU A 91 -7.68 -7.63 -0.77
CA LEU A 91 -7.95 -8.80 0.04
C LEU A 91 -7.69 -10.03 -0.81
N THR A 92 -6.74 -10.84 -0.38
CA THR A 92 -6.34 -12.03 -1.12
C THR A 92 -6.46 -13.26 -0.23
N GLN A 93 -6.47 -14.43 -0.84
CA GLN A 93 -6.42 -15.68 -0.13
C GLN A 93 -4.99 -16.20 -0.15
N ARG A 94 -4.52 -16.64 1.01
CA ARG A 94 -3.17 -17.15 1.17
C ARG A 94 -3.02 -18.50 0.49
#